data_3cc5321c811387a490207d1fe71c2b83
#
_entry.id   3cc5321c811387a490207d1fe71c2b83
#
_cell.length_a   1.000
_cell.length_b   1.000
_cell.length_c   1.000
_cell.angle_alpha   90.00
_cell.angle_beta   90.00
_cell.angle_gamma   90.00
#
_symmetry.space_group_name_H-M   'P 1'
#
loop_
_entity.id
_entity.type
_entity.pdbx_description
1 polymer ?
#
loop_
_entity_poly.entity_id
_entity_poly.type
_entity_poly.pdbx_seq_one_letter_code
_entity_poly.pdbx_strand_id
1 'polypeptide(L)'
;MRYKIKFKVWLEKDKDIVMGLGRDKLLREIDRLGSISKAAKEVGMSYKKAWSFIKAMEKRLGIKLIQTQRGGKGGGGAVLTKEAKNLLNEFEKITKEFEKLTEKLSKNE
;
A
#
# COMPACT_ATOMS: atom_id res chain seq x y z
N MET A 1 20.78 -28.78 -4.84
CA MET A 1 20.64 -27.60 -5.71
C MET A 1 20.05 -26.45 -4.93
N ARG A 2 20.62 -25.26 -5.06
CA ARG A 2 20.21 -24.14 -4.26
C ARG A 2 19.37 -23.16 -5.07
N TYR A 3 18.13 -22.98 -4.67
CA TYR A 3 17.22 -22.03 -5.28
C TYR A 3 16.85 -20.94 -4.29
N LYS A 4 16.69 -19.73 -4.80
CA LYS A 4 16.16 -18.64 -4.01
C LYS A 4 14.66 -18.55 -4.32
N ILE A 5 13.84 -18.70 -3.30
CA ILE A 5 12.39 -18.67 -3.46
C ILE A 5 11.92 -17.22 -3.43
N LYS A 6 11.21 -16.81 -4.47
CA LYS A 6 10.62 -15.49 -4.58
C LYS A 6 9.11 -15.62 -4.70
N PHE A 7 8.39 -14.64 -4.22
CA PHE A 7 6.94 -14.64 -4.28
C PHE A 7 6.40 -13.22 -4.39
N LYS A 8 5.15 -13.12 -4.82
CA LYS A 8 4.41 -11.85 -4.82
C LYS A 8 3.05 -12.11 -4.20
N VAL A 9 2.60 -11.19 -3.36
CA VAL A 9 1.29 -11.26 -2.72
C VAL A 9 0.51 -10.01 -3.11
N TRP A 10 -0.74 -10.21 -3.48
CA TRP A 10 -1.69 -9.11 -3.64
C TRP A 10 -3.06 -9.60 -3.19
N LEU A 11 -3.89 -8.64 -2.78
CA LEU A 11 -5.25 -8.93 -2.32
C LEU A 11 -6.24 -8.49 -3.39
N GLU A 12 -7.24 -9.30 -3.64
CA GLU A 12 -8.31 -9.01 -4.58
C GLU A 12 -9.67 -9.05 -3.88
N LYS A 13 -10.57 -8.24 -4.36
CA LYS A 13 -11.97 -8.28 -3.98
C LYS A 13 -12.78 -8.22 -5.27
N ASP A 14 -13.66 -9.20 -5.48
CA ASP A 14 -14.49 -9.29 -6.70
C ASP A 14 -13.65 -9.19 -7.98
N LYS A 15 -12.50 -9.87 -7.99
CA LYS A 15 -11.55 -9.96 -9.11
C LYS A 15 -10.73 -8.69 -9.36
N ASP A 16 -10.91 -7.65 -8.54
CA ASP A 16 -10.12 -6.42 -8.65
C ASP A 16 -9.09 -6.34 -7.55
N ILE A 17 -7.90 -5.85 -7.89
CA ILE A 17 -6.82 -5.68 -6.92
C ILE A 17 -7.18 -4.56 -5.94
N VAL A 18 -7.09 -4.85 -4.65
CA VAL A 18 -7.34 -3.87 -3.60
C VAL A 18 -6.07 -3.53 -2.80
N MET A 19 -5.05 -4.38 -2.87
CA MET A 19 -3.77 -4.12 -2.21
C MET A 19 -2.69 -4.95 -2.87
N GLY A 20 -1.52 -4.38 -2.97
CA GLY A 20 -0.31 -5.03 -3.46
C GLY A 20 0.88 -4.18 -3.07
N LEU A 21 2.08 -4.60 -3.46
CA LEU A 21 3.31 -3.92 -3.03
C LEU A 21 3.36 -2.44 -3.42
N GLY A 22 2.93 -2.11 -4.64
CA GLY A 22 2.94 -0.72 -5.11
C GLY A 22 1.97 0.16 -4.34
N ARG A 23 0.76 -0.34 -4.09
CA ARG A 23 -0.24 0.39 -3.31
C ARG A 23 0.16 0.53 -1.85
N ASP A 24 0.77 -0.52 -1.29
CA ASP A 24 1.31 -0.50 0.06
C ASP A 24 2.37 0.60 0.21
N LYS A 25 3.33 0.65 -0.72
CA LYS A 25 4.38 1.67 -0.73
C LYS A 25 3.80 3.08 -0.83
N LEU A 26 2.83 3.26 -1.71
CA LEU A 26 2.18 4.56 -1.89
C LEU A 26 1.52 5.03 -0.59
N LEU A 27 0.72 4.17 0.03
CA LEU A 27 0.02 4.53 1.27
C LEU A 27 0.99 4.82 2.41
N ARG A 28 2.05 4.03 2.55
CA ARG A 28 3.06 4.25 3.59
C ARG A 28 3.79 5.57 3.38
N GLU A 29 4.10 5.93 2.14
CA GLU A 29 4.74 7.20 1.84
C GLU A 29 3.81 8.39 2.08
N ILE A 30 2.52 8.23 1.81
CA ILE A 30 1.55 9.27 2.16
C ILE A 30 1.52 9.48 3.67
N ASP A 31 1.54 8.41 4.44
CA ASP A 31 1.57 8.48 5.90
C ASP A 31 2.84 9.17 6.39
N ARG A 32 3.98 8.83 5.81
CA ARG A 32 5.28 9.39 6.18
C ARG A 32 5.43 10.86 5.80
N LEU A 33 5.01 11.22 4.58
CA LEU A 33 5.25 12.54 4.00
C LEU A 33 4.08 13.51 4.20
N GLY A 34 2.90 13.00 4.53
CA GLY A 34 1.72 13.85 4.73
C GLY A 34 1.22 14.51 3.45
N SER A 35 1.55 13.93 2.27
CA SER A 35 1.23 14.52 0.98
C SER A 35 1.14 13.45 -0.09
N ILE A 36 0.04 13.43 -0.83
CA ILE A 36 -0.13 12.51 -1.96
C ILE A 36 0.87 12.85 -3.06
N SER A 37 1.06 14.14 -3.33
CA SER A 37 1.98 14.62 -4.36
C SER A 37 3.43 14.18 -4.09
N LYS A 38 3.90 14.39 -2.86
CA LYS A 38 5.26 14.00 -2.47
C LYS A 38 5.42 12.49 -2.47
N ALA A 39 4.41 11.77 -1.99
CA ALA A 39 4.43 10.31 -1.96
C ALA A 39 4.48 9.72 -3.38
N ALA A 40 3.68 10.25 -4.28
CA ALA A 40 3.67 9.82 -5.68
C ALA A 40 5.05 9.99 -6.30
N LYS A 41 5.67 11.14 -6.09
CA LYS A 41 7.01 11.43 -6.59
C LYS A 41 8.02 10.43 -6.04
N GLU A 42 7.94 10.15 -4.74
CA GLU A 42 8.86 9.21 -4.07
C GLU A 42 8.78 7.80 -4.64
N VAL A 43 7.57 7.33 -4.94
CA VAL A 43 7.39 5.98 -5.51
C VAL A 43 7.45 5.93 -7.02
N GLY A 44 7.72 7.06 -7.67
CA GLY A 44 7.92 7.11 -9.12
C GLY A 44 6.67 7.08 -9.97
N MET A 45 5.56 7.64 -9.48
CA MET A 45 4.34 7.73 -10.28
C MET A 45 3.81 9.16 -10.33
N SER A 46 2.95 9.44 -11.31
CA SER A 46 2.32 10.74 -11.40
C SER A 46 1.29 10.92 -10.28
N TYR A 47 1.02 12.16 -9.92
CA TYR A 47 -0.03 12.49 -8.96
C TYR A 47 -1.38 11.93 -9.41
N LYS A 48 -1.69 12.09 -10.69
CA LYS A 48 -2.94 11.61 -11.27
C LYS A 48 -3.10 10.09 -11.09
N LYS A 49 -2.03 9.35 -11.33
CA LYS A 49 -2.02 7.89 -11.18
C LYS A 49 -2.20 7.48 -9.71
N ALA A 50 -1.48 8.16 -8.80
CA ALA A 50 -1.59 7.91 -7.37
C ALA A 50 -3.03 8.15 -6.89
N TRP A 51 -3.61 9.28 -7.27
CA TRP A 51 -4.99 9.62 -6.94
C TRP A 51 -5.97 8.58 -7.46
N SER A 52 -5.75 8.14 -8.71
CA SER A 52 -6.56 7.11 -9.36
C SER A 52 -6.54 5.79 -8.59
N PHE A 53 -5.35 5.36 -8.15
CA PHE A 53 -5.19 4.14 -7.35
C PHE A 53 -5.96 4.25 -6.03
N ILE A 54 -5.82 5.38 -5.34
CA ILE A 54 -6.49 5.61 -4.07
C ILE A 54 -8.00 5.55 -4.24
N LYS A 55 -8.53 6.26 -5.23
CA LYS A 55 -9.97 6.29 -5.49
C LYS A 55 -10.52 4.93 -5.88
N ALA A 56 -9.78 4.18 -6.68
CA ALA A 56 -10.19 2.82 -7.08
C ALA A 56 -10.26 1.89 -5.87
N MET A 57 -9.24 1.94 -4.99
CA MET A 57 -9.24 1.14 -3.77
C MET A 57 -10.41 1.52 -2.86
N GLU A 58 -10.63 2.81 -2.65
CA GLU A 58 -11.76 3.28 -1.82
C GLU A 58 -13.09 2.76 -2.34
N LYS A 59 -13.27 2.83 -3.65
CA LYS A 59 -14.50 2.36 -4.29
C LYS A 59 -14.69 0.85 -4.11
N ARG A 60 -13.63 0.09 -4.36
CA ARG A 60 -13.67 -1.39 -4.28
C ARG A 60 -13.90 -1.87 -2.86
N LEU A 61 -13.28 -1.22 -1.89
CA LEU A 61 -13.33 -1.61 -0.48
C LEU A 61 -14.52 -0.98 0.26
N GLY A 62 -15.11 0.07 -0.28
CA GLY A 62 -16.20 0.77 0.37
C GLY A 62 -15.78 1.52 1.63
N ILE A 63 -14.53 1.94 1.70
CA ILE A 63 -13.98 2.67 2.85
C ILE A 63 -13.18 3.87 2.37
N LYS A 64 -12.99 4.83 3.26
CA LYS A 64 -12.08 5.94 3.02
C LYS A 64 -10.67 5.52 3.43
N LEU A 65 -9.69 5.82 2.59
CA LEU A 65 -8.29 5.53 2.90
C LEU A 65 -7.52 6.80 3.27
N ILE A 66 -7.91 7.92 2.68
CA ILE A 66 -7.21 9.19 2.82
C ILE A 66 -8.16 10.26 3.32
N GLN A 67 -7.67 11.05 4.25
CA GLN A 67 -8.33 12.26 4.70
C GLN A 67 -7.47 13.43 4.27
N THR A 68 -8.00 14.30 3.42
CA THR A 68 -7.27 15.49 2.97
C THR A 68 -7.56 16.64 3.92
N GLN A 69 -6.54 17.46 4.14
CA GLN A 69 -6.65 18.65 4.96
C GLN A 69 -6.42 19.87 4.08
N ARG A 70 -7.31 20.84 4.20
CA ARG A 70 -7.19 22.09 3.47
C ARG A 70 -6.50 23.14 4.30
N GLY A 71 -5.79 24.01 3.60
CA GLY A 71 -5.37 25.28 4.14
C GLY A 71 -4.12 25.23 4.96
N GLY A 72 -3.79 26.38 5.47
CA GLY A 72 -2.54 26.64 6.14
C GLY A 72 -1.45 27.01 5.16
N LYS A 73 -0.36 27.49 5.70
CA LYS A 73 0.82 27.84 4.93
C LYS A 73 1.44 26.57 4.36
N GLY A 74 1.61 26.52 3.05
CA GLY A 74 2.19 25.38 2.38
C GLY A 74 1.19 24.43 1.76
N GLY A 75 -0.10 24.80 1.73
CA GLY A 75 -1.14 24.02 1.06
C GLY A 75 -1.71 22.91 1.93
N GLY A 76 -2.51 22.05 1.32
CA GLY A 76 -3.17 20.98 2.01
C GLY A 76 -2.27 19.78 2.24
N GLY A 77 -2.65 18.95 3.19
CA GLY A 77 -1.98 17.69 3.48
C GLY A 77 -2.92 16.50 3.30
N ALA A 78 -2.38 15.33 3.51
CA ALA A 78 -3.14 14.10 3.47
C ALA A 78 -2.66 13.18 4.60
N VAL A 79 -3.61 12.52 5.26
CA VAL A 79 -3.31 11.53 6.29
C VAL A 79 -4.10 10.27 6.00
N LEU A 80 -3.58 9.13 6.45
CA LEU A 80 -4.28 7.87 6.33
C LEU A 80 -5.39 7.79 7.38
N THR A 81 -6.50 7.19 6.98
CA THR A 81 -7.57 6.85 7.93
C THR A 81 -7.14 5.65 8.76
N LYS A 82 -7.88 5.39 9.83
CA LYS A 82 -7.69 4.19 10.64
C LYS A 82 -7.87 2.93 9.78
N GLU A 83 -8.85 2.94 8.89
CA GLU A 83 -9.12 1.83 7.99
C GLU A 83 -7.93 1.55 7.07
N ALA A 84 -7.29 2.60 6.56
CA ALA A 84 -6.10 2.46 5.73
C ALA A 84 -4.96 1.82 6.51
N LYS A 85 -4.74 2.27 7.74
CA LYS A 85 -3.70 1.71 8.61
C LYS A 85 -3.95 0.24 8.92
N ASN A 86 -5.21 -0.11 9.18
CA ASN A 86 -5.60 -1.50 9.42
C ASN A 86 -5.33 -2.37 8.19
N LEU A 87 -5.65 -1.86 7.01
CA LEU A 87 -5.39 -2.56 5.76
C LEU A 87 -3.90 -2.82 5.55
N LEU A 88 -3.07 -1.81 5.80
CA LEU A 88 -1.60 -1.96 5.71
C LEU A 88 -1.09 -3.02 6.69
N ASN A 89 -1.58 -2.99 7.92
CA ASN A 89 -1.19 -3.96 8.95
C ASN A 89 -1.60 -5.39 8.57
N GLU A 90 -2.78 -5.55 8.03
CA GLU A 90 -3.28 -6.84 7.57
C GLU A 90 -2.42 -7.39 6.43
N PHE A 91 -2.13 -6.54 5.45
CA PHE A 91 -1.29 -6.93 4.32
C PHE A 91 0.13 -7.29 4.77
N GLU A 92 0.68 -6.54 5.72
CA GLU A 92 2.00 -6.83 6.28
C GLU A 92 2.03 -8.19 6.98
N LYS A 93 1.01 -8.51 7.77
CA LYS A 93 0.91 -9.80 8.43
C LYS A 93 0.87 -10.96 7.44
N ILE A 94 0.06 -10.81 6.40
CA ILE A 94 -0.05 -11.83 5.34
C ILE A 94 1.31 -12.01 4.66
N THR A 95 1.95 -10.92 4.27
CA THR A 95 3.25 -10.96 3.59
C THR A 95 4.30 -11.64 4.47
N LYS A 96 4.33 -11.33 5.76
CA LYS A 96 5.28 -11.94 6.70
C LYS A 96 5.10 -13.45 6.83
N GLU A 97 3.87 -13.94 6.76
CA GLU A 97 3.62 -15.38 6.79
C GLU A 97 4.22 -16.08 5.56
N PHE A 98 4.11 -15.46 4.39
CA PHE A 98 4.73 -16.00 3.19
C PHE A 98 6.25 -15.93 3.26
N GLU A 99 6.81 -14.86 3.84
CA GLU A 99 8.25 -14.74 4.05
C GLU A 99 8.77 -15.87 4.96
N LYS A 100 8.07 -16.16 6.04
CA LYS A 100 8.42 -17.26 6.96
C LYS A 100 8.41 -18.59 6.23
N LEU A 101 7.42 -18.82 5.39
CA LEU A 101 7.32 -20.05 4.61
C LEU A 101 8.51 -20.19 3.65
N THR A 102 8.86 -19.15 2.94
CA THR A 102 9.99 -19.18 2.00
C THR A 102 11.31 -19.43 2.74
N GLU A 103 11.50 -18.82 3.91
CA GLU A 103 12.68 -19.07 4.74
C GLU A 103 12.76 -20.53 5.18
N LYS A 104 11.64 -21.06 5.66
CA LYS A 104 11.55 -22.44 6.12
C LYS A 104 11.90 -23.41 4.99
N LEU A 105 11.35 -23.18 3.81
CA LEU A 105 11.60 -24.05 2.65
C LEU A 105 13.05 -23.94 2.18
N SER A 106 13.64 -22.76 2.25
CA SER A 106 15.03 -22.54 1.85
C SER A 106 16.02 -23.23 2.79
N LYS A 107 15.69 -23.35 4.08
CA LYS A 107 16.57 -23.99 5.08
C LYS A 107 16.58 -25.50 4.99
N ASN A 108 15.63 -26.09 4.29
CA ASN A 108 15.49 -27.53 4.19
C ASN A 108 16.20 -28.13 2.97
N GLU A 109 17.09 -27.39 2.35
CA GLU A 109 17.88 -27.88 1.23
C GLU A 109 19.01 -28.79 1.67
#